data_0abaa61ea04fa5b4a026b0eed50c7497
#
_entry.id   0abaa61ea04fa5b4a026b0eed50c7497
#
_cell.length_a   1.000
_cell.length_b   1.000
_cell.length_c   1.000
_cell.angle_alpha   90.00
_cell.angle_beta   90.00
_cell.angle_gamma   90.00
#
_symmetry.space_group_name_H-M   'P 1'
#
loop_
_entity.id
_entity.type
_entity.pdbx_description
1 polymer ?
#
loop_
_entity_poly.entity_id
_entity_poly.type
_entity_poly.pdbx_seq_one_letter_code
_entity_poly.pdbx_strand_id
1 'polypeptide(L)'
;MLYMDYHVHCQNSPDSSEPLEEICKGAMDAGIKEIMITDHYEMFTDDFGRKAYQPEYLTQCLESVQQCREKLKDQLYVGFGTELGQIHLQPEAAAQVTKSFPFDFVIASFHKIDNLDLKGYDYHKTNCRILKERYLDGLLAIARTGDFDCMGHVDLIKRYAAGQGVSIRLEEDEEAVRELFRILVNRNKGIEINTSGLRQAVHEQFPSRTLLKWYREEGGTIVTVGSDAHCRQDVGKGIQEAEKLLQELGFPYISRFRERK
;
A
#
# COMPACT_ATOMS: atom_id res chain seq x y z
N MET A 1 5.33 -13.12 18.98
CA MET A 1 4.52 -12.21 18.17
C MET A 1 4.58 -12.72 16.73
N LEU A 2 3.50 -12.68 15.97
CA LEU A 2 3.50 -13.16 14.58
C LEU A 2 3.86 -11.97 13.70
N TYR A 3 5.09 -11.91 13.20
CA TYR A 3 5.51 -10.87 12.27
C TYR A 3 4.94 -11.12 10.88
N MET A 4 4.32 -10.11 10.31
CA MET A 4 3.63 -10.14 9.02
C MET A 4 4.08 -8.96 8.16
N ASP A 5 4.21 -9.19 6.85
CA ASP A 5 4.51 -8.15 5.87
C ASP A 5 3.45 -8.18 4.77
N TYR A 6 2.58 -7.17 4.78
CA TYR A 6 1.37 -7.12 3.95
C TYR A 6 1.53 -6.26 2.69
N HIS A 7 2.77 -5.84 2.38
CA HIS A 7 3.04 -5.07 1.17
C HIS A 7 4.42 -5.44 0.61
N VAL A 8 4.43 -6.34 -0.35
CA VAL A 8 5.67 -6.87 -0.95
C VAL A 8 5.46 -7.12 -2.43
N HIS A 9 6.46 -6.76 -3.24
CA HIS A 9 6.47 -6.92 -4.69
C HIS A 9 7.48 -7.98 -5.13
N CYS A 10 7.15 -8.68 -6.22
CA CYS A 10 8.03 -9.65 -6.84
C CYS A 10 8.18 -9.39 -8.35
N GLN A 11 8.83 -10.28 -9.06
CA GLN A 11 9.09 -10.17 -10.49
C GLN A 11 7.85 -9.99 -11.39
N ASN A 12 6.65 -10.22 -10.88
CA ASN A 12 5.41 -9.96 -11.61
C ASN A 12 4.98 -8.49 -11.51
N SER A 13 5.61 -7.71 -10.64
CA SER A 13 5.46 -6.25 -10.58
C SER A 13 6.43 -5.58 -11.57
N PRO A 14 6.02 -4.51 -12.28
CA PRO A 14 6.85 -3.90 -13.33
C PRO A 14 8.11 -3.22 -12.81
N ASP A 15 8.19 -2.96 -11.52
CA ASP A 15 9.27 -2.25 -10.83
C ASP A 15 10.09 -3.15 -9.89
N SER A 16 9.83 -4.45 -9.90
CA SER A 16 10.65 -5.45 -9.22
C SER A 16 11.14 -6.51 -10.20
N SER A 17 12.38 -6.94 -10.03
CA SER A 17 12.96 -8.07 -10.77
C SER A 17 13.26 -9.27 -9.87
N GLU A 18 12.92 -9.16 -8.58
CA GLU A 18 13.25 -10.19 -7.60
C GLU A 18 12.32 -11.39 -7.71
N PRO A 19 12.83 -12.62 -7.91
CA PRO A 19 12.00 -13.82 -7.94
C PRO A 19 11.21 -14.00 -6.63
N LEU A 20 9.96 -14.47 -6.73
CA LEU A 20 9.12 -14.67 -5.56
C LEU A 20 9.77 -15.61 -4.53
N GLU A 21 10.50 -16.63 -4.96
CA GLU A 21 11.23 -17.51 -4.05
C GLU A 21 12.30 -16.77 -3.24
N GLU A 22 12.97 -15.77 -3.81
CA GLU A 22 13.95 -14.96 -3.08
C GLU A 22 13.26 -14.00 -2.10
N ILE A 23 12.12 -13.43 -2.47
CA ILE A 23 11.25 -12.68 -1.56
C ILE A 23 10.83 -13.55 -0.37
N CYS A 24 10.37 -14.78 -0.62
CA CYS A 24 10.00 -15.72 0.45
C CYS A 24 11.21 -16.06 1.37
N LYS A 25 12.40 -16.22 0.81
CA LYS A 25 13.61 -16.41 1.62
C LYS A 25 13.91 -15.18 2.48
N GLY A 26 13.78 -13.98 1.93
CA GLY A 26 13.91 -12.74 2.68
C GLY A 26 12.96 -12.68 3.87
N ALA A 27 11.70 -13.06 3.67
CA ALA A 27 10.70 -13.14 4.72
C ALA A 27 11.11 -14.10 5.84
N MET A 28 11.55 -15.30 5.47
CA MET A 28 12.01 -16.30 6.45
C MET A 28 13.25 -15.83 7.20
N ASP A 29 14.24 -15.22 6.51
CA ASP A 29 15.45 -14.66 7.11
C ASP A 29 15.12 -13.54 8.11
N ALA A 30 14.12 -12.72 7.81
CA ALA A 30 13.61 -11.65 8.68
C ALA A 30 12.70 -12.17 9.82
N GLY A 31 12.42 -13.47 9.89
CA GLY A 31 11.53 -14.06 10.89
C GLY A 31 10.05 -13.78 10.65
N ILE A 32 9.68 -13.30 9.47
CA ILE A 32 8.30 -13.10 9.02
C ILE A 32 7.63 -14.48 8.87
N LYS A 33 6.39 -14.60 9.31
CA LYS A 33 5.60 -15.82 9.24
C LYS A 33 4.48 -15.77 8.20
N GLU A 34 4.21 -14.57 7.73
CA GLU A 34 3.15 -14.33 6.76
C GLU A 34 3.52 -13.14 5.88
N ILE A 35 3.53 -13.35 4.58
CA ILE A 35 3.69 -12.27 3.59
C ILE A 35 2.49 -12.22 2.66
N MET A 36 2.17 -11.02 2.22
CA MET A 36 1.15 -10.78 1.21
C MET A 36 1.83 -10.20 -0.04
N ILE A 37 1.78 -10.94 -1.13
CA ILE A 37 2.31 -10.48 -2.42
C ILE A 37 1.28 -9.54 -3.02
N THR A 38 1.67 -8.28 -3.19
CA THR A 38 0.77 -7.18 -3.58
C THR A 38 1.30 -6.47 -4.81
N ASP A 39 1.70 -7.25 -5.83
CA ASP A 39 2.19 -6.71 -7.10
C ASP A 39 1.21 -5.67 -7.67
N HIS A 40 1.75 -4.66 -8.31
CA HIS A 40 0.98 -3.55 -8.87
C HIS A 40 -0.05 -3.97 -9.92
N TYR A 41 -1.23 -3.39 -9.83
CA TYR A 41 -2.24 -3.37 -10.88
C TYR A 41 -2.89 -1.99 -10.95
N GLU A 42 -2.59 -1.23 -12.00
CA GLU A 42 -2.97 0.17 -12.09
C GLU A 42 -4.19 0.40 -13.01
N MET A 43 -5.14 1.20 -12.54
CA MET A 43 -6.38 1.50 -13.27
C MET A 43 -6.23 2.76 -14.15
N PHE A 44 -5.13 2.86 -14.89
CA PHE A 44 -4.93 3.94 -15.85
C PHE A 44 -4.44 3.39 -17.20
N THR A 45 -4.51 4.24 -18.22
CA THR A 45 -3.90 3.99 -19.52
C THR A 45 -2.68 4.91 -19.70
N ASP A 46 -1.69 4.46 -20.46
CA ASP A 46 -0.58 5.33 -20.85
C ASP A 46 -1.04 6.39 -21.88
N ASP A 47 -0.13 7.29 -22.27
CA ASP A 47 -0.42 8.36 -23.24
C ASP A 47 -0.87 7.86 -24.61
N PHE A 48 -0.70 6.57 -24.90
CA PHE A 48 -1.14 5.90 -26.13
C PHE A 48 -2.46 5.15 -25.95
N GLY A 49 -3.12 5.27 -24.81
CA GLY A 49 -4.37 4.57 -24.50
C GLY A 49 -4.20 3.08 -24.17
N ARG A 50 -2.97 2.59 -23.97
CA ARG A 50 -2.73 1.20 -23.56
C ARG A 50 -2.93 1.08 -22.06
N LYS A 51 -3.54 -0.02 -21.63
CA LYS A 51 -3.60 -0.35 -20.20
C LYS A 51 -2.20 -0.62 -19.69
N ALA A 52 -1.84 0.00 -18.57
CA ALA A 52 -0.54 -0.19 -17.96
C ALA A 52 -0.31 -1.65 -17.53
N TYR A 53 -1.41 -2.32 -17.12
CA TYR A 53 -1.38 -3.69 -16.64
C TYR A 53 -2.47 -4.54 -17.30
N GLN A 54 -2.17 -5.80 -17.50
CA GLN A 54 -3.08 -6.77 -18.09
C GLN A 54 -3.47 -7.84 -17.06
N PRO A 55 -4.69 -8.41 -17.11
CA PRO A 55 -5.12 -9.46 -16.19
C PRO A 55 -4.18 -10.68 -16.13
N GLU A 56 -3.43 -10.91 -17.20
CA GLU A 56 -2.43 -12.00 -17.29
C GLU A 56 -1.34 -11.88 -16.22
N TYR A 57 -0.96 -10.66 -15.81
CA TYR A 57 -0.01 -10.46 -14.72
C TYR A 57 -0.54 -11.00 -13.39
N LEU A 58 -1.82 -10.77 -13.10
CA LEU A 58 -2.46 -11.30 -11.90
C LEU A 58 -2.58 -12.83 -11.93
N THR A 59 -2.82 -13.40 -13.11
CA THR A 59 -2.84 -14.85 -13.29
C THR A 59 -1.45 -15.45 -13.01
N GLN A 60 -0.40 -14.87 -13.56
CA GLN A 60 0.98 -15.31 -13.32
C GLN A 60 1.38 -15.16 -11.84
N CYS A 61 0.99 -14.06 -11.20
CA CYS A 61 1.22 -13.86 -9.77
C CYS A 61 0.49 -14.92 -8.94
N LEU A 62 -0.79 -15.20 -9.21
CA LEU A 62 -1.57 -16.22 -8.54
C LEU A 62 -0.91 -17.61 -8.64
N GLU A 63 -0.49 -18.00 -9.84
CA GLU A 63 0.19 -19.28 -10.06
C GLU A 63 1.50 -19.38 -9.26
N SER A 64 2.31 -18.31 -9.29
CA SER A 64 3.56 -18.23 -8.54
C SER A 64 3.34 -18.32 -7.03
N VAL A 65 2.33 -17.59 -6.52
CA VAL A 65 1.95 -17.61 -5.10
C VAL A 65 1.47 -19.00 -4.68
N GLN A 66 0.64 -19.66 -5.48
CA GLN A 66 0.16 -21.01 -5.19
C GLN A 66 1.31 -22.03 -5.10
N GLN A 67 2.28 -21.94 -6.01
CA GLN A 67 3.48 -22.81 -5.99
C GLN A 67 4.33 -22.58 -4.73
N CYS A 68 4.60 -21.31 -4.37
CA CYS A 68 5.36 -20.97 -3.17
C CYS A 68 4.58 -21.37 -1.89
N ARG A 69 3.27 -21.16 -1.86
CA ARG A 69 2.40 -21.55 -0.73
C ARG A 69 2.48 -23.06 -0.45
N GLU A 70 2.44 -23.90 -1.49
CA GLU A 70 2.55 -25.35 -1.32
C GLU A 70 3.95 -25.77 -0.85
N LYS A 71 4.99 -25.19 -1.43
CA LYS A 71 6.39 -25.48 -1.05
C LYS A 71 6.72 -25.09 0.40
N LEU A 72 6.12 -24.00 0.90
CA LEU A 72 6.51 -23.34 2.15
C LEU A 72 5.45 -23.45 3.26
N LYS A 73 4.39 -24.21 3.07
CA LYS A 73 3.20 -24.29 3.94
C LYS A 73 3.47 -24.44 5.43
N ASP A 74 4.56 -25.10 5.80
CA ASP A 74 4.94 -25.35 7.19
C ASP A 74 5.89 -24.25 7.76
N GLN A 75 6.35 -23.31 6.92
CA GLN A 75 7.37 -22.33 7.27
C GLN A 75 6.88 -20.89 7.14
N LEU A 76 6.16 -20.60 6.05
CA LEU A 76 5.73 -19.24 5.68
C LEU A 76 4.36 -19.29 5.01
N TYR A 77 3.42 -18.48 5.45
CA TYR A 77 2.21 -18.26 4.68
C TYR A 77 2.48 -17.20 3.58
N VAL A 78 2.19 -17.58 2.33
CA VAL A 78 2.30 -16.67 1.18
C VAL A 78 0.89 -16.36 0.70
N GLY A 79 0.42 -15.15 0.92
CA GLY A 79 -0.89 -14.67 0.51
C GLY A 79 -0.87 -14.07 -0.90
N PHE A 80 -2.01 -14.17 -1.58
CA PHE A 80 -2.24 -13.55 -2.88
C PHE A 80 -3.01 -12.24 -2.70
N GLY A 81 -2.37 -11.12 -2.96
CA GLY A 81 -2.94 -9.78 -2.93
C GLY A 81 -2.65 -9.00 -4.19
N THR A 82 -2.98 -7.73 -4.17
CA THR A 82 -2.61 -6.76 -5.20
C THR A 82 -2.56 -5.35 -4.61
N GLU A 83 -1.64 -4.54 -5.07
CA GLU A 83 -1.70 -3.10 -4.91
C GLU A 83 -2.42 -2.50 -6.12
N LEU A 84 -3.69 -2.16 -5.90
CA LEU A 84 -4.60 -1.69 -6.91
C LEU A 84 -4.57 -0.15 -6.95
N GLY A 85 -3.80 0.40 -7.91
CA GLY A 85 -3.60 1.84 -8.03
C GLY A 85 -4.70 2.55 -8.82
N GLN A 86 -4.98 3.81 -8.49
CA GLN A 86 -5.83 4.73 -9.26
C GLN A 86 -7.28 4.24 -9.48
N ILE A 87 -7.83 3.48 -8.55
CA ILE A 87 -9.15 2.81 -8.72
C ILE A 87 -10.30 3.77 -8.95
N HIS A 88 -10.18 5.04 -8.52
CA HIS A 88 -11.19 6.09 -8.72
C HIS A 88 -11.35 6.48 -10.19
N LEU A 89 -10.36 6.23 -11.05
CA LEU A 89 -10.44 6.53 -12.50
C LEU A 89 -11.34 5.54 -13.24
N GLN A 90 -11.41 4.28 -12.78
CA GLN A 90 -12.19 3.22 -13.40
C GLN A 90 -12.80 2.30 -12.32
N PRO A 91 -13.70 2.81 -11.47
CA PRO A 91 -14.18 2.08 -10.29
C PRO A 91 -14.88 0.78 -10.60
N GLU A 92 -15.63 0.73 -11.71
CA GLU A 92 -16.33 -0.48 -12.16
C GLU A 92 -15.35 -1.56 -12.64
N ALA A 93 -14.34 -1.17 -13.40
CA ALA A 93 -13.29 -2.08 -13.86
C ALA A 93 -12.44 -2.59 -12.69
N ALA A 94 -12.11 -1.73 -11.71
CA ALA A 94 -11.43 -2.12 -10.49
C ALA A 94 -12.27 -3.14 -9.69
N ALA A 95 -13.56 -2.89 -9.51
CA ALA A 95 -14.46 -3.83 -8.84
C ALA A 95 -14.61 -5.16 -9.61
N GLN A 96 -14.47 -5.15 -10.92
CA GLN A 96 -14.45 -6.38 -11.71
C GLN A 96 -13.15 -7.18 -11.44
N VAL A 97 -12.01 -6.52 -11.37
CA VAL A 97 -10.72 -7.17 -11.04
C VAL A 97 -10.80 -7.83 -9.66
N THR A 98 -11.27 -7.10 -8.63
CA THR A 98 -11.36 -7.64 -7.26
C THR A 98 -12.31 -8.83 -7.13
N LYS A 99 -13.30 -8.96 -8.02
CA LYS A 99 -14.25 -10.09 -8.07
C LYS A 99 -13.73 -11.27 -8.89
N SER A 100 -12.84 -11.03 -9.85
CA SER A 100 -12.39 -12.04 -10.80
C SER A 100 -11.25 -12.90 -10.28
N PHE A 101 -10.56 -12.45 -9.23
CA PHE A 101 -9.42 -13.14 -8.66
C PHE A 101 -9.66 -13.46 -7.17
N PRO A 102 -9.17 -14.59 -6.68
CA PRO A 102 -9.33 -15.02 -5.29
C PRO A 102 -8.30 -14.35 -4.37
N PHE A 103 -8.33 -13.02 -4.30
CA PHE A 103 -7.41 -12.28 -3.44
C PHE A 103 -7.63 -12.59 -1.96
N ASP A 104 -6.55 -12.71 -1.22
CA ASP A 104 -6.56 -12.68 0.24
C ASP A 104 -6.65 -11.24 0.76
N PHE A 105 -6.09 -10.26 0.00
CA PHE A 105 -5.97 -8.87 0.42
C PHE A 105 -5.82 -7.92 -0.78
N VAL A 106 -6.40 -6.74 -0.70
CA VAL A 106 -6.30 -5.68 -1.72
C VAL A 106 -5.93 -4.36 -1.05
N ILE A 107 -4.78 -3.79 -1.46
CA ILE A 107 -4.38 -2.42 -1.12
C ILE A 107 -4.91 -1.49 -2.20
N ALA A 108 -5.47 -0.34 -1.82
CA ALA A 108 -5.77 0.74 -2.74
C ALA A 108 -4.73 1.85 -2.61
N SER A 109 -4.14 2.27 -3.72
CA SER A 109 -3.06 3.24 -3.75
C SER A 109 -3.32 4.40 -4.71
N PHE A 110 -2.72 5.56 -4.38
CA PHE A 110 -2.79 6.76 -5.20
C PHE A 110 -1.40 7.21 -5.60
N HIS A 111 -1.01 6.91 -6.84
CA HIS A 111 0.36 7.12 -7.35
C HIS A 111 0.49 8.29 -8.33
N LYS A 112 -0.63 8.74 -8.92
CA LYS A 112 -0.61 9.70 -10.02
C LYS A 112 -1.63 10.82 -9.82
N ILE A 113 -1.25 12.01 -10.20
CA ILE A 113 -2.15 13.16 -10.36
C ILE A 113 -2.08 13.57 -11.83
N ASP A 114 -3.23 13.69 -12.52
CA ASP A 114 -3.30 14.02 -13.96
C ASP A 114 -2.45 13.09 -14.86
N ASN A 115 -2.47 11.81 -14.61
CA ASN A 115 -1.66 10.80 -15.30
C ASN A 115 -0.14 10.95 -15.12
N LEU A 116 0.33 11.94 -14.35
CA LEU A 116 1.73 12.08 -14.00
C LEU A 116 1.99 11.41 -12.65
N ASP A 117 2.94 10.49 -12.63
CA ASP A 117 3.40 9.84 -11.41
C ASP A 117 3.96 10.86 -10.42
N LEU A 118 3.71 10.66 -9.13
CA LEU A 118 4.19 11.55 -8.06
C LEU A 118 5.70 11.74 -8.11
N LYS A 119 6.46 10.73 -8.52
CA LYS A 119 7.92 10.82 -8.71
C LYS A 119 8.34 11.72 -9.87
N GLY A 120 7.44 11.99 -10.82
CA GLY A 120 7.70 12.81 -12.01
C GLY A 120 7.57 14.31 -11.79
N TYR A 121 7.04 14.75 -10.65
CA TYR A 121 6.87 16.17 -10.36
C TYR A 121 8.19 16.84 -9.97
N ASP A 122 8.43 18.05 -10.50
CA ASP A 122 9.45 18.98 -9.99
C ASP A 122 8.84 19.78 -8.83
N TYR A 123 9.08 19.33 -7.60
CA TYR A 123 8.47 19.91 -6.39
C TYR A 123 8.97 21.32 -6.09
N HIS A 124 10.08 21.77 -6.69
CA HIS A 124 10.54 23.17 -6.58
C HIS A 124 9.79 24.12 -7.52
N LYS A 125 9.28 23.61 -8.63
CA LYS A 125 8.54 24.41 -9.63
C LYS A 125 7.03 24.26 -9.52
N THR A 126 6.55 23.15 -8.93
CA THR A 126 5.14 22.86 -8.77
C THR A 126 4.57 23.63 -7.57
N ASN A 127 3.34 24.11 -7.68
CA ASN A 127 2.63 24.62 -6.52
C ASN A 127 2.24 23.46 -5.59
N CYS A 128 3.08 23.20 -4.58
CA CYS A 128 2.92 22.08 -3.66
C CYS A 128 1.60 22.11 -2.88
N ARG A 129 1.02 23.30 -2.62
CA ARG A 129 -0.29 23.40 -1.98
C ARG A 129 -1.39 22.83 -2.88
N ILE A 130 -1.45 23.27 -4.14
CA ILE A 130 -2.44 22.75 -5.10
C ILE A 130 -2.22 21.26 -5.34
N LEU A 131 -0.96 20.81 -5.45
CA LEU A 131 -0.65 19.41 -5.64
C LEU A 131 -1.14 18.55 -4.45
N LYS A 132 -0.96 19.04 -3.21
CA LYS A 132 -1.43 18.40 -1.99
C LYS A 132 -2.97 18.34 -1.92
N GLU A 133 -3.66 19.43 -2.25
CA GLU A 133 -5.12 19.49 -2.34
C GLU A 133 -5.64 18.42 -3.32
N ARG A 134 -5.06 18.32 -4.52
CA ARG A 134 -5.44 17.32 -5.53
C ARG A 134 -5.10 15.88 -5.11
N TYR A 135 -4.00 15.70 -4.38
CA TYR A 135 -3.65 14.42 -3.79
C TYR A 135 -4.72 13.95 -2.80
N LEU A 136 -5.15 14.83 -1.90
CA LEU A 136 -6.23 14.55 -0.93
C LEU A 136 -7.56 14.28 -1.62
N ASP A 137 -7.91 15.03 -2.67
CA ASP A 137 -9.13 14.78 -3.46
C ASP A 137 -9.13 13.38 -4.07
N GLY A 138 -7.97 12.92 -4.58
CA GLY A 138 -7.80 11.58 -5.12
C GLY A 138 -7.98 10.49 -4.06
N LEU A 139 -7.38 10.66 -2.88
CA LEU A 139 -7.57 9.74 -1.75
C LEU A 139 -9.03 9.68 -1.31
N LEU A 140 -9.71 10.82 -1.21
CA LEU A 140 -11.12 10.90 -0.87
C LEU A 140 -12.01 10.20 -1.91
N ALA A 141 -11.69 10.37 -3.21
CA ALA A 141 -12.40 9.69 -4.28
C ALA A 141 -12.26 8.16 -4.19
N ILE A 142 -11.03 7.66 -3.95
CA ILE A 142 -10.77 6.23 -3.69
C ILE A 142 -11.53 5.76 -2.46
N ALA A 143 -11.46 6.49 -1.36
CA ALA A 143 -12.12 6.12 -0.10
C ALA A 143 -13.63 6.02 -0.25
N ARG A 144 -14.26 6.88 -1.04
CA ARG A 144 -15.73 6.90 -1.23
C ARG A 144 -16.26 5.75 -2.05
N THR A 145 -15.54 5.30 -3.09
CA THR A 145 -16.08 4.39 -4.11
C THR A 145 -15.33 3.08 -4.27
N GLY A 146 -14.05 3.03 -3.87
CA GLY A 146 -13.18 1.89 -4.16
C GLY A 146 -13.58 0.59 -3.45
N ASP A 147 -13.34 -0.53 -4.11
CA ASP A 147 -13.43 -1.88 -3.51
C ASP A 147 -12.03 -2.38 -3.18
N PHE A 148 -11.62 -2.22 -1.93
CA PHE A 148 -10.31 -2.59 -1.39
C PHE A 148 -10.44 -2.94 0.10
N ASP A 149 -9.35 -3.35 0.74
CA ASP A 149 -9.35 -3.71 2.16
C ASP A 149 -8.64 -2.66 3.01
N CYS A 150 -7.43 -2.23 2.62
CA CYS A 150 -6.72 -1.12 3.24
C CYS A 150 -6.25 -0.10 2.20
N MET A 151 -6.21 1.17 2.61
CA MET A 151 -5.55 2.23 1.82
C MET A 151 -4.05 2.19 2.13
N GLY A 152 -3.23 2.06 1.10
CA GLY A 152 -1.78 2.05 1.19
C GLY A 152 -1.20 3.43 1.48
N HIS A 153 -0.04 3.50 2.07
CA HIS A 153 0.84 4.69 2.24
C HIS A 153 0.15 6.05 2.07
N VAL A 154 -0.85 6.36 2.91
CA VAL A 154 -1.80 7.49 2.78
C VAL A 154 -1.13 8.83 2.47
N ASP A 155 0.06 9.09 2.99
CA ASP A 155 0.81 10.35 2.78
C ASP A 155 2.07 10.15 1.90
N LEU A 156 1.99 9.26 0.91
CA LEU A 156 3.09 8.93 0.00
C LEU A 156 3.72 10.15 -0.69
N ILE A 157 2.92 11.18 -0.98
CA ILE A 157 3.41 12.41 -1.63
C ILE A 157 4.63 13.02 -0.92
N LYS A 158 4.72 12.89 0.41
CA LYS A 158 5.87 13.41 1.19
C LYS A 158 7.19 12.72 0.85
N ARG A 159 7.16 11.44 0.37
CA ARG A 159 8.32 10.66 -0.06
C ARG A 159 9.10 11.37 -1.17
N TYR A 160 8.39 11.74 -2.20
CA TYR A 160 8.98 12.32 -3.42
C TYR A 160 9.38 13.78 -3.22
N ALA A 161 8.58 14.53 -2.45
CA ALA A 161 8.91 15.88 -2.05
C ALA A 161 10.20 15.90 -1.21
N ALA A 162 10.33 15.03 -0.20
CA ALA A 162 11.53 14.92 0.63
C ALA A 162 12.76 14.52 -0.17
N GLY A 163 12.61 13.66 -1.19
CA GLY A 163 13.69 13.30 -2.12
C GLY A 163 14.28 14.47 -2.88
N GLN A 164 13.53 15.57 -3.00
CA GLN A 164 13.97 16.85 -3.59
C GLN A 164 14.23 17.92 -2.54
N GLY A 165 14.23 17.61 -1.26
CA GLY A 165 14.44 18.56 -0.17
C GLY A 165 13.25 19.49 0.11
N VAL A 166 12.05 19.15 -0.40
CA VAL A 166 10.80 19.88 -0.18
C VAL A 166 9.95 19.17 0.85
N SER A 167 9.31 19.92 1.74
CA SER A 167 8.37 19.37 2.73
C SER A 167 6.94 19.51 2.23
N ILE A 168 6.20 18.40 2.18
CA ILE A 168 4.74 18.36 2.04
C ILE A 168 4.19 17.52 3.17
N ARG A 169 3.23 18.07 3.92
CA ARG A 169 2.62 17.40 5.07
C ARG A 169 1.10 17.49 5.00
N LEU A 170 0.45 16.32 5.10
CA LEU A 170 -1.00 16.24 5.12
C LEU A 170 -1.58 16.72 6.46
N GLU A 171 -0.75 16.80 7.50
CA GLU A 171 -1.13 17.33 8.81
C GLU A 171 -1.56 18.81 8.78
N GLU A 172 -1.23 19.52 7.72
CA GLU A 172 -1.68 20.90 7.51
C GLU A 172 -3.17 20.98 7.11
N ASP A 173 -3.76 19.87 6.68
CA ASP A 173 -5.14 19.77 6.20
C ASP A 173 -5.95 18.80 7.08
N GLU A 174 -5.87 18.96 8.42
CA GLU A 174 -6.42 18.04 9.42
C GLU A 174 -7.86 17.62 9.14
N GLU A 175 -8.76 18.58 8.85
CA GLU A 175 -10.17 18.24 8.65
C GLU A 175 -10.41 17.35 7.42
N ALA A 176 -9.71 17.61 6.32
CA ALA A 176 -9.81 16.77 5.11
C ALA A 176 -9.27 15.36 5.36
N VAL A 177 -8.17 15.23 6.11
CA VAL A 177 -7.60 13.93 6.49
C VAL A 177 -8.53 13.18 7.45
N ARG A 178 -9.12 13.88 8.43
CA ARG A 178 -10.10 13.26 9.34
C ARG A 178 -11.37 12.83 8.59
N GLU A 179 -11.84 13.62 7.61
CA GLU A 179 -12.94 13.19 6.73
C GLU A 179 -12.58 11.89 5.99
N LEU A 180 -11.37 11.81 5.41
CA LEU A 180 -10.87 10.58 4.78
C LEU A 180 -10.97 9.39 5.73
N PHE A 181 -10.49 9.54 6.97
CA PHE A 181 -10.49 8.46 7.95
C PHE A 181 -11.91 8.08 8.40
N ARG A 182 -12.81 9.05 8.60
CA ARG A 182 -14.23 8.78 8.88
C ARG A 182 -14.89 7.96 7.76
N ILE A 183 -14.61 8.30 6.50
CA ILE A 183 -15.12 7.53 5.36
C ILE A 183 -14.59 6.09 5.37
N LEU A 184 -13.29 5.89 5.58
CA LEU A 184 -12.69 4.55 5.66
C LEU A 184 -13.31 3.74 6.79
N VAL A 185 -13.39 4.30 7.99
CA VAL A 185 -13.99 3.65 9.17
C VAL A 185 -15.45 3.27 8.93
N ASN A 186 -16.27 4.19 8.42
CA ASN A 186 -17.68 3.94 8.12
C ASN A 186 -17.89 2.87 7.05
N ARG A 187 -16.91 2.66 6.16
CA ARG A 187 -16.92 1.63 5.13
C ARG A 187 -16.23 0.34 5.55
N ASN A 188 -15.80 0.23 6.81
CA ASN A 188 -15.02 -0.91 7.31
C ASN A 188 -13.75 -1.16 6.48
N LYS A 189 -13.06 -0.06 6.10
CA LYS A 189 -11.78 -0.10 5.40
C LYS A 189 -10.66 0.31 6.33
N GLY A 190 -9.49 -0.33 6.15
CA GLY A 190 -8.31 -0.04 6.93
C GLY A 190 -7.35 0.92 6.26
N ILE A 191 -6.25 1.15 6.96
CA ILE A 191 -5.05 1.78 6.43
C ILE A 191 -3.85 0.86 6.60
N GLU A 192 -2.82 1.11 5.82
CA GLU A 192 -1.52 0.49 5.97
C GLU A 192 -0.59 1.38 6.78
N ILE A 193 0.31 0.79 7.59
CA ILE A 193 1.61 1.40 7.92
C ILE A 193 2.64 0.84 6.94
N ASN A 194 3.14 1.70 6.06
CA ASN A 194 4.18 1.38 5.10
C ASN A 194 5.52 1.86 5.62
N THR A 195 6.47 0.94 5.78
CA THR A 195 7.76 1.23 6.40
C THR A 195 8.85 1.64 5.41
N SER A 196 8.55 1.66 4.10
CA SER A 196 9.55 2.00 3.08
C SER A 196 10.17 3.37 3.27
N GLY A 197 9.40 4.34 3.79
CA GLY A 197 9.89 5.69 4.05
C GLY A 197 11.02 5.78 5.07
N LEU A 198 11.13 4.79 5.97
CA LEU A 198 12.26 4.70 6.92
C LEU A 198 13.60 4.51 6.20
N ARG A 199 13.58 3.92 5.00
CA ARG A 199 14.76 3.68 4.16
C ARG A 199 15.04 4.78 3.14
N GLN A 200 14.24 5.86 3.16
CA GLN A 200 14.27 6.93 2.17
C GLN A 200 14.52 8.29 2.81
N ALA A 201 14.69 9.32 1.99
CA ALA A 201 15.03 10.68 2.45
C ALA A 201 14.03 11.28 3.45
N VAL A 202 12.79 10.80 3.47
CA VAL A 202 11.77 11.24 4.42
C VAL A 202 12.00 10.71 5.85
N HIS A 203 12.71 9.59 6.01
CA HIS A 203 13.05 8.93 7.29
C HIS A 203 11.85 8.74 8.24
N GLU A 204 10.66 8.52 7.68
CA GLU A 204 9.41 8.32 8.40
C GLU A 204 8.53 7.31 7.66
N GLN A 205 7.75 6.50 8.38
CA GLN A 205 6.77 5.60 7.77
C GLN A 205 5.58 6.38 7.15
N PHE A 206 4.79 5.69 6.36
CA PHE A 206 3.54 6.19 5.80
C PHE A 206 2.35 5.41 6.40
N PRO A 207 1.34 6.09 6.99
CA PRO A 207 1.29 7.51 7.27
C PRO A 207 2.14 7.90 8.48
N SER A 208 2.30 9.22 8.68
CA SER A 208 3.01 9.78 9.83
C SER A 208 2.34 9.39 11.15
N ARG A 209 3.10 9.51 12.27
CA ARG A 209 2.57 9.24 13.62
C ARG A 209 1.30 10.06 13.92
N THR A 210 1.24 11.32 13.49
CA THR A 210 0.11 12.20 13.69
C THR A 210 -1.14 11.68 12.96
N LEU A 211 -1.01 11.27 11.70
CA LEU A 211 -2.12 10.72 10.92
C LEU A 211 -2.62 9.40 11.51
N LEU A 212 -1.72 8.53 11.96
CA LEU A 212 -2.10 7.29 12.67
C LEU A 212 -2.92 7.57 13.93
N LYS A 213 -2.51 8.59 14.70
CA LYS A 213 -3.26 9.03 15.88
C LYS A 213 -4.66 9.50 15.49
N TRP A 214 -4.78 10.33 14.47
CA TRP A 214 -6.08 10.80 14.00
C TRP A 214 -6.97 9.67 13.51
N TYR A 215 -6.42 8.72 12.74
CA TYR A 215 -7.17 7.53 12.32
C TYR A 215 -7.71 6.76 13.51
N ARG A 216 -6.91 6.59 14.57
CA ARG A 216 -7.34 5.94 15.82
C ARG A 216 -8.41 6.74 16.55
N GLU A 217 -8.31 8.06 16.59
CA GLU A 217 -9.28 8.98 17.19
C GLU A 217 -10.63 8.96 16.46
N GLU A 218 -10.62 8.80 15.13
CA GLU A 218 -11.84 8.63 14.31
C GLU A 218 -12.45 7.21 14.41
N GLY A 219 -11.92 6.36 15.29
CA GLY A 219 -12.43 5.01 15.53
C GLY A 219 -11.80 3.92 14.67
N GLY A 220 -10.73 4.24 13.95
CA GLY A 220 -10.02 3.28 13.12
C GLY A 220 -9.36 2.18 13.95
N THR A 221 -9.53 0.93 13.52
CA THR A 221 -8.95 -0.27 14.16
C THR A 221 -8.31 -1.23 13.17
N ILE A 222 -8.65 -1.14 11.89
CA ILE A 222 -8.11 -2.03 10.86
C ILE A 222 -6.81 -1.43 10.35
N VAL A 223 -5.67 -2.02 10.73
CA VAL A 223 -4.34 -1.57 10.30
C VAL A 223 -3.51 -2.78 9.89
N THR A 224 -2.91 -2.72 8.71
CA THR A 224 -1.87 -3.65 8.25
C THR A 224 -0.50 -2.99 8.32
N VAL A 225 0.56 -3.78 8.26
CA VAL A 225 1.95 -3.28 8.19
C VAL A 225 2.60 -3.89 6.97
N GLY A 226 3.27 -3.06 6.17
CA GLY A 226 3.98 -3.48 4.97
C GLY A 226 5.36 -2.84 4.82
N SER A 227 6.31 -3.59 4.30
CA SER A 227 7.66 -3.08 4.02
C SER A 227 7.75 -2.38 2.67
N ASP A 228 6.83 -2.67 1.76
CA ASP A 228 6.89 -2.19 0.36
C ASP A 228 8.22 -2.60 -0.29
N ALA A 229 8.61 -3.85 0.00
CA ALA A 229 9.86 -4.41 -0.47
C ALA A 229 9.75 -4.81 -1.94
N HIS A 230 10.74 -4.41 -2.74
CA HIS A 230 10.92 -4.77 -4.14
C HIS A 230 12.14 -5.66 -4.36
N CYS A 231 12.81 -6.06 -3.28
CA CYS A 231 13.93 -6.98 -3.27
C CYS A 231 14.01 -7.71 -1.93
N ARG A 232 14.67 -8.88 -1.95
CA ARG A 232 14.82 -9.77 -0.77
C ARG A 232 15.32 -9.05 0.47
N GLN A 233 16.30 -8.15 0.30
CA GLN A 233 16.97 -7.49 1.41
C GLN A 233 16.04 -6.53 2.18
N ASP A 234 14.96 -6.08 1.57
CA ASP A 234 14.05 -5.08 2.15
C ASP A 234 12.82 -5.71 2.82
N VAL A 235 12.55 -6.99 2.57
CA VAL A 235 11.41 -7.69 3.17
C VAL A 235 11.51 -7.65 4.70
N GLY A 236 10.42 -7.26 5.33
CA GLY A 236 10.31 -7.19 6.80
C GLY A 236 11.00 -6.00 7.47
N LYS A 237 11.72 -5.15 6.72
CA LYS A 237 12.39 -3.98 7.31
C LYS A 237 11.39 -2.98 7.88
N GLY A 238 11.62 -2.58 9.12
CA GLY A 238 10.79 -1.59 9.83
C GLY A 238 9.48 -2.15 10.39
N ILE A 239 9.17 -3.43 10.19
CA ILE A 239 7.92 -4.04 10.68
C ILE A 239 7.85 -3.99 12.21
N GLN A 240 8.94 -4.31 12.91
CA GLN A 240 8.97 -4.29 14.38
C GLN A 240 8.78 -2.88 14.94
N GLU A 241 9.38 -1.88 14.30
CA GLU A 241 9.23 -0.47 14.65
C GLU A 241 7.78 -0.01 14.44
N ALA A 242 7.14 -0.41 13.35
CA ALA A 242 5.74 -0.11 13.07
C ALA A 242 4.80 -0.79 14.08
N GLU A 243 5.04 -2.05 14.43
CA GLU A 243 4.26 -2.74 15.47
C GLU A 243 4.37 -2.04 16.83
N LYS A 244 5.59 -1.64 17.20
CA LYS A 244 5.80 -0.89 18.45
C LYS A 244 5.07 0.45 18.43
N LEU A 245 5.12 1.17 17.31
CA LEU A 245 4.39 2.44 17.14
C LEU A 245 2.88 2.24 17.31
N LEU A 246 2.30 1.18 16.72
CA LEU A 246 0.88 0.86 16.88
C LEU A 246 0.51 0.59 18.35
N GLN A 247 1.35 -0.15 19.09
CA GLN A 247 1.14 -0.41 20.51
C GLN A 247 1.17 0.91 21.32
N GLU A 248 2.15 1.79 21.05
CA GLU A 248 2.24 3.10 21.68
C GLU A 248 1.02 4.00 21.41
N LEU A 249 0.42 3.88 20.23
CA LEU A 249 -0.79 4.62 19.84
C LEU A 249 -2.08 3.96 20.31
N GLY A 250 -1.99 2.81 21.01
CA GLY A 250 -3.13 2.12 21.59
C GLY A 250 -3.98 1.34 20.59
N PHE A 251 -3.40 0.92 19.47
CA PHE A 251 -4.10 -0.02 18.59
C PHE A 251 -4.14 -1.40 19.23
N PRO A 252 -5.31 -2.05 19.27
CA PRO A 252 -5.49 -3.29 20.03
C PRO A 252 -4.87 -4.51 19.32
N TYR A 253 -4.71 -4.46 18.01
CA TYR A 253 -4.20 -5.54 17.17
C TYR A 253 -3.70 -5.03 15.82
N ILE A 254 -2.98 -5.88 15.09
CA ILE A 254 -2.67 -5.71 13.66
C ILE A 254 -3.60 -6.65 12.89
N SER A 255 -4.20 -6.14 11.83
CA SER A 255 -5.18 -6.87 11.05
C SER A 255 -4.53 -7.90 10.14
N ARG A 256 -5.18 -9.04 9.99
CA ARG A 256 -4.84 -10.10 9.05
C ARG A 256 -6.01 -10.32 8.12
N PHE A 257 -5.69 -10.70 6.89
CA PHE A 257 -6.70 -10.97 5.88
C PHE A 257 -6.53 -12.35 5.27
N ARG A 258 -7.66 -13.01 5.01
CA ARG A 258 -7.82 -14.24 4.25
C ARG A 258 -9.10 -14.11 3.46
N GLU A 259 -9.01 -14.33 2.13
CA GLU A 259 -10.18 -14.16 1.26
C GLU A 259 -10.89 -12.82 1.50
N ARG A 260 -10.09 -11.76 1.77
CA ARG A 260 -10.54 -10.39 2.05
C ARG A 260 -11.42 -10.25 3.31
N LYS A 261 -11.21 -11.12 4.31
CA LYS A 261 -11.94 -11.12 5.60
C LYS A 261 -10.97 -11.09 6.76
#